data_ec9ee79972301ef1152c74d130b2802a
#
_entry.id   ec9ee79972301ef1152c74d130b2802a
#
_cell.length_a   1.000
_cell.length_b   1.000
_cell.length_c   1.000
_cell.angle_alpha   90.00
_cell.angle_beta   90.00
_cell.angle_gamma   90.00
#
_symmetry.space_group_name_H-M   'P 1'
#
loop_
_entity.id
_entity.type
_entity.pdbx_description
1 polymer ?
#
loop_
_entity_poly.entity_id
_entity_poly.type
_entity_poly.pdbx_seq_one_letter_code
_entity_poly.pdbx_strand_id
1 'polypeptide(L)'
;MSMKNYTREDILNLVEEEDVGFIRLQFTDIFGTMKNVAITVSQLKRALDNKCMFDGSSIEGFARIEESDMYLHPDLNTFEMFPWRPQQGKVARFICDIYRPDGTAYESDPRHVLKKVLSETKEMGYDFNVGPECEFFLFETDDAGNPTTISNERAGYFDLGPLDQGENARRDIVLTMEDMGLSLIHI
;
A
#
# COMPACT_ATOMS: atom_id res chain seq x y z
N MET A 1 -3.61 14.07 -9.71
CA MET A 1 -3.17 13.76 -8.34
C MET A 1 -2.18 14.83 -7.91
N SER A 2 -2.49 15.65 -6.89
CA SER A 2 -1.50 16.58 -6.33
C SER A 2 -0.43 15.73 -5.66
N MET A 3 0.83 15.85 -6.08
CA MET A 3 1.92 15.17 -5.36
C MET A 3 1.97 15.73 -3.94
N LYS A 4 1.69 14.87 -2.96
CA LYS A 4 1.93 15.18 -1.55
C LYS A 4 3.43 15.38 -1.40
N ASN A 5 3.84 16.44 -0.76
CA ASN A 5 5.26 16.76 -0.56
C ASN A 5 5.49 16.99 0.93
N TYR A 6 5.28 15.94 1.70
CA TYR A 6 5.40 15.98 3.15
C TYR A 6 6.84 16.04 3.61
N THR A 7 7.09 16.95 4.53
CA THR A 7 8.30 16.93 5.35
C THR A 7 8.12 15.98 6.54
N ARG A 8 9.22 15.65 7.21
CA ARG A 8 9.20 14.90 8.46
C ARG A 8 8.32 15.59 9.53
N GLU A 9 8.38 16.90 9.61
CA GLU A 9 7.64 17.70 10.58
C GLU A 9 6.13 17.66 10.28
N ASP A 10 5.75 17.76 9.02
CA ASP A 10 4.36 17.61 8.59
C ASP A 10 3.78 16.27 9.03
N ILE A 11 4.52 15.18 8.84
CA ILE A 11 4.10 13.84 9.26
C ILE A 11 3.91 13.75 10.78
N LEU A 12 4.83 14.31 11.57
CA LEU A 12 4.73 14.28 13.02
C LEU A 12 3.51 15.07 13.51
N ASN A 13 3.24 16.23 12.92
CA ASN A 13 2.09 17.04 13.23
C ASN A 13 0.77 16.35 12.84
N LEU A 14 0.69 15.82 11.61
CA LEU A 14 -0.49 15.09 11.14
C LEU A 14 -0.84 13.89 12.01
N VAL A 15 0.17 13.13 12.44
CA VAL A 15 -0.03 11.96 13.31
C VAL A 15 -0.59 12.36 14.68
N GLU A 16 -0.18 13.50 15.22
CA GLU A 16 -0.69 14.03 16.49
C GLU A 16 -2.10 14.62 16.33
N GLU A 17 -2.31 15.46 15.31
CA GLU A 17 -3.60 16.10 15.02
C GLU A 17 -4.72 15.09 14.74
N GLU A 18 -4.38 14.01 14.05
CA GLU A 18 -5.32 12.98 13.61
C GLU A 18 -5.47 11.80 14.57
N ASP A 19 -4.82 11.83 15.73
CA ASP A 19 -4.84 10.77 16.73
C ASP A 19 -4.50 9.37 16.16
N VAL A 20 -3.41 9.30 15.40
CA VAL A 20 -2.93 8.06 14.81
C VAL A 20 -2.31 7.18 15.88
N GLY A 21 -2.82 5.96 16.06
CA GLY A 21 -2.30 4.99 17.04
C GLY A 21 -1.26 4.03 16.48
N PHE A 22 -1.41 3.63 15.21
CA PHE A 22 -0.57 2.64 14.53
C PHE A 22 -0.16 3.09 13.14
N ILE A 23 1.05 2.68 12.74
CA ILE A 23 1.60 2.97 11.42
C ILE A 23 2.06 1.65 10.79
N ARG A 24 1.68 1.45 9.55
CA ARG A 24 2.10 0.31 8.73
C ARG A 24 3.22 0.73 7.80
N LEU A 25 4.37 0.10 7.94
CA LEU A 25 5.50 0.21 7.03
C LEU A 25 5.34 -0.91 5.99
N GLN A 26 4.87 -0.54 4.80
CA GLN A 26 4.49 -1.48 3.75
C GLN A 26 5.57 -1.55 2.67
N PHE A 27 5.82 -2.74 2.17
CA PHE A 27 6.72 -3.00 1.05
C PHE A 27 6.22 -4.21 0.27
N THR A 28 6.81 -4.50 -0.88
CA THR A 28 6.37 -5.60 -1.75
C THR A 28 7.46 -6.65 -1.83
N ASP A 29 7.11 -7.93 -1.76
CA ASP A 29 8.04 -9.01 -2.03
C ASP A 29 8.22 -9.25 -3.55
N ILE A 30 9.10 -10.19 -3.91
CA ILE A 30 9.39 -10.52 -5.32
C ILE A 30 8.21 -11.12 -6.09
N PHE A 31 7.17 -11.58 -5.38
CA PHE A 31 5.94 -12.12 -5.97
C PHE A 31 4.83 -11.07 -6.13
N GLY A 32 5.10 -9.81 -5.75
CA GLY A 32 4.13 -8.73 -5.76
C GLY A 32 3.21 -8.71 -4.53
N THR A 33 3.44 -9.58 -3.55
CA THR A 33 2.63 -9.60 -2.32
C THR A 33 3.02 -8.46 -1.40
N MET A 34 2.03 -7.69 -0.96
CA MET A 34 2.23 -6.62 0.03
C MET A 34 2.57 -7.20 1.39
N LYS A 35 3.73 -6.83 1.90
CA LYS A 35 4.21 -7.12 3.27
C LYS A 35 4.11 -5.88 4.13
N ASN A 36 4.15 -6.06 5.44
CA ASN A 36 4.07 -4.94 6.35
C ASN A 36 4.71 -5.24 7.71
N VAL A 37 5.36 -4.22 8.27
CA VAL A 37 5.73 -4.16 9.69
C VAL A 37 4.86 -3.08 10.34
N ALA A 38 4.13 -3.44 11.39
CA ALA A 38 3.30 -2.49 12.14
C ALA A 38 4.08 -1.95 13.35
N ILE A 39 4.06 -0.63 13.50
CA ILE A 39 4.67 0.05 14.63
C ILE A 39 3.65 0.94 15.34
N THR A 40 3.85 1.18 16.63
CA THR A 40 3.12 2.23 17.36
C THR A 40 3.69 3.60 17.03
N VAL A 41 2.91 4.64 17.23
CA VAL A 41 3.35 6.04 17.01
C VAL A 41 4.60 6.38 17.82
N SER A 42 4.79 5.79 19.00
CA SER A 42 6.01 6.00 19.79
C SER A 42 7.30 5.61 19.06
N GLN A 43 7.23 4.74 18.06
CA GLN A 43 8.35 4.33 17.21
C GLN A 43 8.47 5.13 15.92
N LEU A 44 7.55 6.06 15.64
CA LEU A 44 7.52 6.81 14.39
C LEU A 44 8.83 7.57 14.14
N LYS A 45 9.36 8.26 15.15
CA LYS A 45 10.63 9.00 14.99
C LYS A 45 11.77 8.10 14.57
N ARG A 46 11.85 6.88 15.11
CA ARG A 46 12.84 5.87 14.74
C ARG A 46 12.64 5.41 13.28
N ALA A 47 11.39 5.22 12.86
CA ALA A 47 11.06 4.85 11.48
C ALA A 47 11.47 5.96 10.50
N LEU A 48 11.16 7.23 10.82
CA LEU A 48 11.53 8.39 10.01
C LEU A 48 13.05 8.66 9.98
N ASP A 49 13.81 8.09 10.94
CA ASP A 49 15.27 8.05 10.93
C ASP A 49 15.85 6.87 10.14
N ASN A 50 15.00 6.10 9.43
CA ASN A 50 15.38 4.92 8.67
C ASN A 50 16.02 3.81 9.52
N LYS A 51 15.57 3.68 10.79
CA LYS A 51 16.13 2.73 11.76
C LYS A 51 15.19 1.56 12.09
N CYS A 52 14.15 1.34 11.29
CA CYS A 52 13.30 0.18 11.40
C CYS A 52 13.91 -0.98 10.62
N MET A 53 14.46 -1.92 11.37
CA MET A 53 15.05 -3.15 10.84
C MET A 53 14.00 -4.27 10.81
N PHE A 54 14.12 -5.16 9.84
CA PHE A 54 13.37 -6.40 9.77
C PHE A 54 14.27 -7.53 9.23
N ASP A 55 13.88 -8.77 9.47
CA ASP A 55 14.56 -9.96 8.97
C ASP A 55 14.08 -10.29 7.55
N GLY A 56 14.88 -9.95 6.56
CA GLY A 56 14.58 -10.23 5.15
C GLY A 56 14.67 -11.72 4.80
N SER A 57 15.37 -12.55 5.59
CA SER A 57 15.47 -13.99 5.35
C SER A 57 14.17 -14.75 5.64
N SER A 58 13.30 -14.13 6.43
CA SER A 58 11.96 -14.66 6.72
C SER A 58 10.97 -14.48 5.56
N ILE A 59 11.38 -13.80 4.47
CA ILE A 59 10.57 -13.57 3.28
C ILE A 59 11.13 -14.42 2.15
N GLU A 60 10.30 -15.32 1.60
CA GLU A 60 10.70 -16.24 0.54
C GLU A 60 11.29 -15.51 -0.67
N GLY A 61 12.47 -15.96 -1.11
CA GLY A 61 13.17 -15.40 -2.27
C GLY A 61 13.79 -14.01 -2.06
N PHE A 62 13.78 -13.48 -0.82
CA PHE A 62 14.19 -12.10 -0.57
C PHE A 62 15.67 -11.98 -0.20
N ALA A 63 16.10 -12.53 0.93
CA ALA A 63 17.49 -12.48 1.37
C ALA A 63 17.95 -13.83 1.94
N ARG A 64 19.28 -14.03 2.00
CA ARG A 64 19.88 -15.17 2.70
C ARG A 64 20.01 -14.88 4.18
N ILE A 65 20.17 -15.93 4.99
CA ILE A 65 20.32 -15.80 6.47
C ILE A 65 21.52 -14.91 6.83
N GLU A 66 22.60 -15.00 6.07
CA GLU A 66 23.83 -14.23 6.30
C GLU A 66 23.68 -12.73 5.98
N GLU A 67 22.64 -12.37 5.23
CA GLU A 67 22.33 -11.00 4.80
C GLU A 67 20.91 -10.62 5.23
N SER A 68 20.45 -11.13 6.36
CA SER A 68 19.04 -11.05 6.77
C SER A 68 18.60 -9.65 7.20
N ASP A 69 19.49 -8.87 7.78
CA ASP A 69 19.18 -7.55 8.31
C ASP A 69 18.89 -6.56 7.19
N MET A 70 17.65 -6.08 7.12
CA MET A 70 17.20 -5.08 6.16
C MET A 70 16.52 -3.92 6.88
N TYR A 71 16.58 -2.74 6.27
CA TYR A 71 15.99 -1.53 6.82
C TYR A 71 14.88 -0.99 5.93
N LEU A 72 13.78 -0.57 6.56
CA LEU A 72 12.66 0.10 5.90
C LEU A 72 12.87 1.60 5.92
N HIS A 73 12.89 2.21 4.75
CA HIS A 73 12.98 3.64 4.53
C HIS A 73 11.61 4.17 4.07
N PRO A 74 10.82 4.78 4.95
CA PRO A 74 9.50 5.30 4.60
C PRO A 74 9.58 6.41 3.55
N ASP A 75 8.84 6.29 2.47
CA ASP A 75 8.61 7.38 1.53
C ASP A 75 7.51 8.29 2.07
N LEU A 76 7.88 9.48 2.51
CA LEU A 76 6.96 10.42 3.17
C LEU A 76 5.77 10.82 2.29
N ASN A 77 5.97 10.86 0.97
CA ASN A 77 4.93 11.22 0.01
C ASN A 77 3.83 10.15 -0.14
N THR A 78 4.07 8.96 0.42
CA THR A 78 3.12 7.85 0.43
C THR A 78 2.34 7.74 1.74
N PHE A 79 2.54 8.69 2.67
CA PHE A 79 1.76 8.72 3.91
C PHE A 79 0.28 8.81 3.61
N GLU A 80 -0.50 7.87 4.16
CA GLU A 80 -1.93 7.81 3.98
C GLU A 80 -2.62 7.22 5.21
N MET A 81 -3.72 7.83 5.63
CA MET A 81 -4.56 7.29 6.70
C MET A 81 -5.61 6.35 6.12
N PHE A 82 -5.87 5.25 6.80
CA PHE A 82 -6.90 4.31 6.39
C PHE A 82 -8.28 4.78 6.85
N PRO A 83 -9.22 5.10 5.94
CA PRO A 83 -10.52 5.64 6.31
C PRO A 83 -11.44 4.61 7.00
N TRP A 84 -11.16 3.31 6.88
CA TRP A 84 -11.97 2.24 7.46
C TRP A 84 -11.67 1.90 8.92
N ARG A 85 -10.78 2.64 9.61
CA ARG A 85 -10.38 2.40 11.01
C ARG A 85 -10.55 3.60 11.93
N PRO A 86 -11.71 4.32 11.93
CA PRO A 86 -11.82 5.57 12.69
C PRO A 86 -12.09 5.39 14.19
N GLN A 87 -12.40 4.18 14.67
CA GLN A 87 -13.00 3.98 16.00
C GLN A 87 -12.04 3.50 17.10
N GLN A 88 -10.80 3.14 16.78
CA GLN A 88 -9.84 2.54 17.74
C GLN A 88 -8.42 3.08 17.59
N GLY A 89 -8.31 4.39 17.47
CA GLY A 89 -7.06 5.02 17.04
C GLY A 89 -6.87 4.80 15.52
N LYS A 90 -6.61 5.88 14.82
CA LYS A 90 -6.42 5.82 13.36
C LYS A 90 -5.17 5.01 13.02
N VAL A 91 -5.19 4.40 11.86
CA VAL A 91 -4.06 3.66 11.29
C VAL A 91 -3.60 4.37 10.04
N ALA A 92 -2.32 4.69 9.96
CA ALA A 92 -1.68 5.22 8.77
C ALA A 92 -0.69 4.22 8.15
N ARG A 93 -0.24 4.49 6.95
CA ARG A 93 0.79 3.70 6.28
C ARG A 93 1.85 4.59 5.63
N PHE A 94 3.01 3.99 5.41
CA PHE A 94 3.99 4.40 4.41
C PHE A 94 4.26 3.24 3.47
N ILE A 95 4.56 3.54 2.22
CA ILE A 95 5.28 2.61 1.34
C ILE A 95 6.76 2.84 1.57
N CYS A 96 7.51 1.77 1.79
CA CYS A 96 8.92 1.83 2.12
C CYS A 96 9.77 1.31 0.98
N ASP A 97 10.93 1.91 0.83
CA ASP A 97 12.05 1.32 0.10
C ASP A 97 12.89 0.47 1.06
N ILE A 98 13.61 -0.51 0.54
CA ILE A 98 14.42 -1.43 1.34
C ILE A 98 15.89 -1.15 1.13
N TYR A 99 16.63 -1.12 2.23
CA TYR A 99 18.05 -0.84 2.26
C TYR A 99 18.81 -1.90 3.06
N ARG A 100 20.06 -2.10 2.70
CA ARG A 100 21.02 -2.91 3.47
C ARG A 100 21.57 -2.15 4.69
N PRO A 101 22.18 -2.83 5.65
CA PRO A 101 22.79 -2.19 6.82
C PRO A 101 23.89 -1.18 6.49
N ASP A 102 24.56 -1.33 5.35
CA ASP A 102 25.60 -0.42 4.87
C ASP A 102 25.03 0.87 4.24
N GLY A 103 23.69 1.00 4.17
CA GLY A 103 23.02 2.16 3.61
C GLY A 103 22.85 2.11 2.09
N THR A 104 23.21 0.99 1.44
CA THR A 104 22.92 0.80 0.01
C THR A 104 21.49 0.31 -0.21
N ALA A 105 20.85 0.74 -1.30
CA ALA A 105 19.54 0.24 -1.67
C ALA A 105 19.60 -1.27 -1.95
N TYR A 106 18.55 -2.00 -1.53
CA TYR A 106 18.45 -3.41 -1.82
C TYR A 106 18.03 -3.63 -3.27
N GLU A 107 18.90 -4.20 -4.08
CA GLU A 107 18.72 -4.31 -5.54
C GLU A 107 17.54 -5.20 -5.96
N SER A 108 17.15 -6.14 -5.10
CA SER A 108 16.00 -7.03 -5.35
C SER A 108 14.68 -6.50 -4.79
N ASP A 109 14.67 -5.29 -4.22
CA ASP A 109 13.43 -4.60 -3.89
C ASP A 109 12.69 -4.23 -5.18
N PRO A 110 11.47 -4.76 -5.43
CA PRO A 110 10.72 -4.46 -6.65
C PRO A 110 10.48 -2.95 -6.84
N ARG A 111 10.32 -2.21 -5.74
CA ARG A 111 10.16 -0.76 -5.79
C ARG A 111 11.44 -0.05 -6.22
N HIS A 112 12.59 -0.53 -5.77
CA HIS A 112 13.89 -0.02 -6.22
C HIS A 112 14.10 -0.26 -7.72
N VAL A 113 13.77 -1.46 -8.21
CA VAL A 113 13.85 -1.80 -9.64
C VAL A 113 12.97 -0.85 -10.46
N LEU A 114 11.71 -0.63 -10.03
CA LEU A 114 10.80 0.31 -10.69
C LEU A 114 11.37 1.75 -10.72
N LYS A 115 11.85 2.25 -9.59
CA LYS A 115 12.44 3.60 -9.51
C LYS A 115 13.65 3.75 -10.43
N LYS A 116 14.50 2.73 -10.52
CA LYS A 116 15.64 2.71 -11.43
C LYS A 116 15.20 2.84 -12.89
N VAL A 117 14.25 2.03 -13.33
CA VAL A 117 13.72 2.07 -14.71
C VAL A 117 13.06 3.42 -15.01
N LEU A 118 12.29 3.97 -14.06
CA LEU A 118 11.68 5.29 -14.22
C LEU A 118 12.73 6.41 -14.35
N SER A 119 13.85 6.31 -13.62
CA SER A 119 14.96 7.26 -13.77
C SER A 119 15.61 7.18 -15.18
N GLU A 120 15.87 5.97 -15.65
CA GLU A 120 16.41 5.73 -16.99
C GLU A 120 15.45 6.25 -18.09
N THR A 121 14.13 6.00 -17.92
CA THR A 121 13.08 6.49 -18.81
C THR A 121 13.08 8.02 -18.89
N LYS A 122 13.25 8.68 -17.75
CA LYS A 122 13.30 10.14 -17.66
C LYS A 122 14.55 10.72 -18.33
N GLU A 123 15.69 10.06 -18.19
CA GLU A 123 16.94 10.44 -18.89
C GLU A 123 16.77 10.33 -20.42
N MET A 124 15.94 9.41 -20.90
CA MET A 124 15.56 9.29 -22.31
C MET A 124 14.55 10.36 -22.77
N GLY A 125 14.05 11.21 -21.87
CA GLY A 125 13.10 12.29 -22.16
C GLY A 125 11.64 11.88 -22.13
N TYR A 126 11.30 10.75 -21.49
CA TYR A 126 9.93 10.26 -21.37
C TYR A 126 9.42 10.30 -19.93
N ASP A 127 8.13 10.60 -19.77
CA ASP A 127 7.38 10.35 -18.56
C ASP A 127 6.48 9.12 -18.77
N PHE A 128 6.54 8.17 -17.82
CA PHE A 128 5.78 6.92 -17.90
C PHE A 128 4.60 6.96 -16.93
N ASN A 129 3.39 6.82 -17.45
CA ASN A 129 2.16 6.77 -16.67
C ASN A 129 1.47 5.43 -16.84
N VAL A 130 0.87 4.92 -15.77
CA VAL A 130 0.12 3.66 -15.74
C VAL A 130 -1.28 3.92 -15.19
N GLY A 131 -2.29 3.40 -15.89
CA GLY A 131 -3.67 3.33 -15.42
C GLY A 131 -4.03 1.86 -15.17
N PRO A 132 -3.92 1.35 -13.94
CA PRO A 132 -4.26 -0.04 -13.67
C PRO A 132 -5.77 -0.25 -13.66
N GLU A 133 -6.21 -1.41 -14.19
CA GLU A 133 -7.59 -1.89 -14.10
C GLU A 133 -7.62 -3.14 -13.24
N CYS A 134 -8.51 -3.17 -12.25
CA CYS A 134 -8.65 -4.31 -11.35
C CYS A 134 -9.99 -5.00 -11.63
N GLU A 135 -9.95 -6.22 -12.18
CA GLU A 135 -11.11 -7.06 -12.42
C GLU A 135 -11.24 -8.10 -11.31
N PHE A 136 -12.45 -8.30 -10.80
CA PHE A 136 -12.69 -9.24 -9.71
C PHE A 136 -14.12 -9.79 -9.73
N PHE A 137 -14.31 -10.94 -9.09
CA PHE A 137 -15.62 -11.54 -8.85
C PHE A 137 -15.99 -11.40 -7.37
N LEU A 138 -17.28 -11.15 -7.12
CA LEU A 138 -17.86 -11.21 -5.79
C LEU A 138 -18.57 -12.55 -5.63
N PHE A 139 -18.20 -13.31 -4.59
CA PHE A 139 -18.78 -14.59 -4.27
C PHE A 139 -19.54 -14.53 -2.96
N GLU A 140 -20.60 -15.33 -2.87
CA GLU A 140 -21.31 -15.53 -1.62
C GLU A 140 -20.43 -16.27 -0.60
N THR A 141 -20.70 -16.04 0.68
CA THR A 141 -20.15 -16.87 1.76
C THR A 141 -21.17 -17.92 2.20
N ASP A 142 -20.68 -19.06 2.66
CA ASP A 142 -21.52 -20.06 3.32
C ASP A 142 -21.96 -19.60 4.73
N ASP A 143 -22.82 -20.39 5.38
CA ASP A 143 -23.32 -20.09 6.74
C ASP A 143 -22.21 -20.02 7.80
N ALA A 144 -21.04 -20.59 7.54
CA ALA A 144 -19.85 -20.54 8.39
C ALA A 144 -18.93 -19.36 8.05
N GLY A 145 -19.28 -18.55 7.03
CA GLY A 145 -18.51 -17.40 6.56
C GLY A 145 -17.34 -17.74 5.63
N ASN A 146 -17.24 -18.97 5.12
CA ASN A 146 -16.23 -19.34 4.15
C ASN A 146 -16.62 -18.86 2.74
N PRO A 147 -15.66 -18.45 1.90
CA PRO A 147 -15.94 -18.08 0.53
C PRO A 147 -16.39 -19.30 -0.29
N THR A 148 -17.39 -19.09 -1.15
CA THR A 148 -17.86 -20.08 -2.12
C THR A 148 -17.46 -19.68 -3.53
N THR A 149 -17.83 -20.47 -4.53
CA THR A 149 -17.73 -20.12 -5.95
C THR A 149 -19.08 -19.71 -6.54
N ILE A 150 -20.06 -19.42 -5.67
CA ILE A 150 -21.40 -19.00 -6.06
C ILE A 150 -21.41 -17.49 -6.19
N SER A 151 -21.72 -16.99 -7.39
CA SER A 151 -22.00 -15.57 -7.62
C SER A 151 -23.49 -15.41 -7.88
N ASN A 152 -24.13 -14.48 -7.20
CA ASN A 152 -25.52 -14.11 -7.45
C ASN A 152 -25.65 -13.02 -8.53
N GLU A 153 -24.54 -12.42 -8.93
CA GLU A 153 -24.50 -11.41 -9.97
C GLU A 153 -24.68 -12.04 -11.35
N ARG A 154 -25.62 -11.48 -12.13
CA ARG A 154 -25.94 -11.90 -13.50
C ARG A 154 -25.83 -10.73 -14.50
N ALA A 155 -25.29 -9.62 -14.04
CA ALA A 155 -25.15 -8.43 -14.84
C ALA A 155 -24.11 -8.61 -15.97
N GLY A 156 -24.37 -7.98 -17.10
CA GLY A 156 -23.42 -7.76 -18.15
C GLY A 156 -22.82 -6.36 -18.06
N TYR A 157 -22.10 -5.98 -19.11
CA TYR A 157 -21.44 -4.67 -19.20
C TYR A 157 -22.49 -3.54 -19.18
N PHE A 158 -22.33 -2.56 -18.28
CA PHE A 158 -23.24 -1.43 -18.04
C PHE A 158 -24.66 -1.76 -17.52
N ASP A 159 -24.91 -2.95 -17.08
CA ASP A 159 -26.20 -3.28 -16.48
C ASP A 159 -26.41 -2.57 -15.13
N LEU A 160 -27.67 -2.42 -14.77
CA LEU A 160 -28.14 -1.82 -13.54
C LEU A 160 -28.77 -2.86 -12.61
N GLY A 161 -29.03 -2.48 -11.36
CA GLY A 161 -29.89 -3.26 -10.49
C GLY A 161 -31.30 -3.47 -11.09
N PRO A 162 -31.91 -4.64 -10.93
CA PRO A 162 -31.52 -5.71 -9.97
C PRO A 162 -30.54 -6.76 -10.54
N LEU A 163 -30.04 -6.62 -11.76
CA LEU A 163 -29.09 -7.56 -12.35
C LEU A 163 -27.70 -7.36 -11.79
N ASP A 164 -27.27 -6.10 -11.62
CA ASP A 164 -26.05 -5.71 -10.95
C ASP A 164 -26.23 -5.68 -9.44
N GLN A 165 -25.75 -6.69 -8.75
CA GLN A 165 -25.77 -6.80 -7.29
C GLN A 165 -24.45 -6.39 -6.64
N GLY A 166 -23.42 -6.10 -7.43
CA GLY A 166 -22.11 -5.63 -6.98
C GLY A 166 -21.97 -4.11 -6.85
N GLU A 167 -22.98 -3.32 -7.24
CA GLU A 167 -22.93 -1.85 -7.28
C GLU A 167 -22.48 -1.22 -5.95
N ASN A 168 -23.05 -1.67 -4.83
CA ASN A 168 -22.71 -1.11 -3.53
C ASN A 168 -21.25 -1.38 -3.14
N ALA A 169 -20.75 -2.59 -3.40
CA ALA A 169 -19.35 -2.93 -3.11
C ALA A 169 -18.40 -2.08 -3.96
N ARG A 170 -18.69 -1.92 -5.25
CA ARG A 170 -17.87 -1.05 -6.13
C ARG A 170 -17.91 0.40 -5.68
N ARG A 171 -19.09 0.92 -5.32
CA ARG A 171 -19.23 2.30 -4.82
C ARG A 171 -18.41 2.51 -3.55
N ASP A 172 -18.48 1.60 -2.59
CA ASP A 172 -17.73 1.72 -1.34
C ASP A 172 -16.22 1.64 -1.58
N ILE A 173 -15.76 0.80 -2.53
CA ILE A 173 -14.36 0.77 -2.98
C ILE A 173 -13.95 2.12 -3.55
N VAL A 174 -14.73 2.68 -4.48
CA VAL A 174 -14.43 3.95 -5.13
C VAL A 174 -14.33 5.09 -4.12
N LEU A 175 -15.34 5.25 -3.25
CA LEU A 175 -15.34 6.29 -2.22
C LEU A 175 -14.17 6.14 -1.25
N THR A 176 -13.87 4.93 -0.82
CA THR A 176 -12.71 4.65 0.05
C THR A 176 -11.39 5.03 -0.63
N MET A 177 -11.26 4.72 -1.91
CA MET A 177 -10.05 5.06 -2.67
C MET A 177 -9.95 6.57 -2.91
N GLU A 178 -11.06 7.27 -3.13
CA GLU A 178 -11.09 8.73 -3.24
C GLU A 178 -10.69 9.40 -1.92
N ASP A 179 -11.16 8.89 -0.78
CA ASP A 179 -10.73 9.35 0.54
C ASP A 179 -9.21 9.18 0.75
N MET A 180 -8.62 8.18 0.10
CA MET A 180 -7.16 7.97 0.06
C MET A 180 -6.45 8.77 -1.07
N GLY A 181 -7.14 9.71 -1.71
CA GLY A 181 -6.56 10.59 -2.73
C GLY A 181 -6.38 9.96 -4.11
N LEU A 182 -7.00 8.81 -4.37
CA LEU A 182 -7.03 8.17 -5.68
C LEU A 182 -8.32 8.55 -6.41
N SER A 183 -8.21 8.93 -7.69
CA SER A 183 -9.38 9.14 -8.55
C SER A 183 -9.63 7.89 -9.38
N LEU A 184 -10.86 7.42 -9.33
CA LEU A 184 -11.27 6.16 -9.98
C LEU A 184 -12.46 6.39 -10.91
N ILE A 185 -12.47 5.63 -11.99
CA ILE A 185 -13.66 5.39 -12.81
C ILE A 185 -13.97 3.90 -12.68
N HIS A 186 -15.23 3.55 -12.38
CA HIS A 186 -15.67 2.16 -12.39
C HIS A 186 -16.72 1.94 -13.49
N ILE A 187 -16.70 0.78 -14.04
CA ILE A 187 -17.60 0.35 -15.12
C ILE A 187 -18.46 -0.82 -14.65
#